data_ab74d9b1b2e0756d05aa6890e027782b
#
_entry.id   ab74d9b1b2e0756d05aa6890e027782b
#
_cell.length_a   1.000
_cell.length_b   1.000
_cell.length_c   1.000
_cell.angle_alpha   90.00
_cell.angle_beta   90.00
_cell.angle_gamma   90.00
#
_symmetry.space_group_name_H-M   'P 1'
#
loop_
_entity.id
_entity.type
_entity.pdbx_description
1 polymer ?
#
loop_
_entity_poly.entity_id
_entity_poly.type
_entity_poly.pdbx_seq_one_letter_code
_entity_poly.pdbx_strand_id
1 'polypeptide(L)'
;MSQSKLDQLAQLQLDCEMPKLYTGAEIVFKCLEDQKVEHIFGYPGGAVLPIYDELKNHTSIKHILVRHEQGAGHAAEGYARSSGKPGVVLVTSGPGATNVVTALTDAYMDSVPLVCISGQVPTHLIGTDAFQECDTTGITRPCTKHNWLVKDINDLSEIMHEAFKVATTGRPGPVLVDIPKDIQFAK
;
A
#
# COMPACT_ATOMS: atom_id res chain seq x y z
N MET A 1 16.80 -20.86 -46.60
CA MET A 1 15.91 -20.94 -45.43
C MET A 1 14.49 -21.14 -45.94
N SER A 2 13.76 -22.15 -45.48
CA SER A 2 12.42 -22.40 -46.01
C SER A 2 11.42 -21.38 -45.45
N GLN A 3 10.42 -21.02 -46.27
CA GLN A 3 9.36 -20.05 -45.91
C GLN A 3 8.72 -20.43 -44.56
N SER A 4 8.55 -21.72 -44.29
CA SER A 4 7.98 -22.22 -43.00
C SER A 4 8.85 -21.87 -41.77
N LYS A 5 10.18 -21.77 -41.91
CA LYS A 5 11.08 -21.34 -40.84
C LYS A 5 11.03 -19.83 -40.59
N LEU A 6 10.80 -19.05 -41.64
CA LEU A 6 10.60 -17.61 -41.54
C LEU A 6 9.25 -17.30 -40.85
N ASP A 7 8.21 -18.05 -41.21
CA ASP A 7 6.89 -17.89 -40.60
C ASP A 7 6.90 -18.32 -39.11
N GLN A 8 7.64 -19.38 -38.74
CA GLN A 8 7.82 -19.77 -37.33
C GLN A 8 8.62 -18.74 -36.52
N LEU A 9 9.65 -18.13 -37.10
CA LEU A 9 10.42 -17.08 -36.45
C LEU A 9 9.61 -15.79 -36.29
N ALA A 10 8.78 -15.46 -37.29
CA ALA A 10 7.84 -14.34 -37.19
C ALA A 10 6.78 -14.57 -36.10
N GLN A 11 6.25 -15.79 -35.99
CA GLN A 11 5.29 -16.15 -34.94
C GLN A 11 5.92 -16.10 -33.54
N LEU A 12 7.16 -16.60 -33.39
CA LEU A 12 7.92 -16.51 -32.13
C LEU A 12 8.26 -15.05 -31.72
N GLN A 13 8.38 -14.15 -32.69
CA GLN A 13 8.56 -12.73 -32.41
C GLN A 13 7.26 -12.01 -32.05
N LEU A 14 6.12 -12.47 -32.56
CA LEU A 14 4.79 -11.95 -32.22
C LEU A 14 4.32 -12.41 -30.83
N ASP A 15 4.76 -13.60 -30.36
CA ASP A 15 4.44 -14.12 -29.04
C ASP A 15 5.33 -13.54 -27.92
N CYS A 16 6.32 -12.73 -28.25
CA CYS A 16 7.12 -11.99 -27.28
C CYS A 16 6.37 -10.70 -26.88
N GLU A 17 5.23 -10.84 -26.20
CA GLU A 17 4.61 -9.70 -25.53
C GLU A 17 5.64 -9.08 -24.59
N MET A 18 5.97 -7.82 -24.83
CA MET A 18 6.80 -7.05 -23.89
C MET A 18 6.16 -7.17 -22.49
N PRO A 19 6.94 -7.48 -21.46
CA PRO A 19 6.39 -7.61 -20.11
C PRO A 19 5.64 -6.33 -19.78
N LYS A 20 4.38 -6.47 -19.38
CA LYS A 20 3.55 -5.33 -19.00
C LYS A 20 4.15 -4.69 -17.76
N LEU A 21 4.61 -3.46 -17.90
CA LEU A 21 5.08 -2.66 -16.78
C LEU A 21 3.88 -2.05 -16.04
N TYR A 22 3.91 -2.15 -14.73
CA TYR A 22 2.87 -1.61 -13.85
C TYR A 22 3.43 -0.40 -13.09
N THR A 23 2.58 0.59 -12.86
CA THR A 23 2.92 1.68 -11.94
C THR A 23 2.88 1.18 -10.49
N GLY A 24 3.57 1.89 -9.58
CA GLY A 24 3.51 1.55 -8.16
C GLY A 24 2.08 1.57 -7.62
N ALA A 25 1.22 2.47 -8.09
CA ALA A 25 -0.19 2.49 -7.73
C ALA A 25 -0.93 1.22 -8.20
N GLU A 26 -0.71 0.77 -9.44
CA GLU A 26 -1.27 -0.49 -9.95
C GLU A 26 -0.74 -1.70 -9.15
N ILE A 27 0.55 -1.70 -8.77
CA ILE A 27 1.16 -2.77 -7.95
C ILE A 27 0.47 -2.85 -6.60
N VAL A 28 0.24 -1.72 -5.92
CA VAL A 28 -0.47 -1.69 -4.64
C VAL A 28 -1.83 -2.38 -4.76
N PHE A 29 -2.65 -2.02 -5.75
CA PHE A 29 -3.97 -2.62 -5.90
C PHE A 29 -3.93 -4.09 -6.28
N LYS A 30 -3.00 -4.51 -7.14
CA LYS A 30 -2.80 -5.93 -7.45
C LYS A 30 -2.47 -6.74 -6.19
N CYS A 31 -1.56 -6.24 -5.35
CA CYS A 31 -1.24 -6.89 -4.08
C CYS A 31 -2.45 -6.95 -3.14
N LEU A 32 -3.27 -5.89 -3.09
CA LEU A 32 -4.50 -5.90 -2.30
C LEU A 32 -5.53 -6.92 -2.81
N GLU A 33 -5.66 -7.07 -4.12
CA GLU A 33 -6.51 -8.10 -4.74
C GLU A 33 -6.00 -9.51 -4.45
N ASP A 34 -4.68 -9.75 -4.55
CA ASP A 34 -4.04 -11.02 -4.21
C ASP A 34 -4.31 -11.40 -2.74
N GLN A 35 -4.31 -10.41 -1.84
CA GLN A 35 -4.64 -10.56 -0.42
C GLN A 35 -6.16 -10.63 -0.15
N LYS A 36 -6.99 -10.57 -1.20
CA LYS A 36 -8.46 -10.62 -1.13
C LYS A 36 -9.04 -9.52 -0.24
N VAL A 37 -8.46 -8.34 -0.31
CA VAL A 37 -8.95 -7.16 0.40
C VAL A 37 -10.27 -6.71 -0.22
N GLU A 38 -11.29 -6.55 0.59
CA GLU A 38 -12.63 -6.12 0.18
C GLU A 38 -12.91 -4.66 0.53
N HIS A 39 -12.24 -4.14 1.56
CA HIS A 39 -12.49 -2.80 2.08
C HIS A 39 -11.19 -2.08 2.42
N ILE A 40 -11.10 -0.82 2.01
CA ILE A 40 -10.06 0.12 2.41
C ILE A 40 -10.72 1.28 3.15
N PHE A 41 -10.24 1.60 4.33
CA PHE A 41 -10.69 2.75 5.12
C PHE A 41 -9.66 3.87 4.96
N GLY A 42 -10.10 5.08 4.60
CA GLY A 42 -9.09 6.11 4.39
C GLY A 42 -9.62 7.50 4.09
N TYR A 43 -8.67 8.41 3.96
CA TYR A 43 -8.91 9.79 3.60
C TYR A 43 -7.88 10.24 2.55
N PRO A 44 -8.30 10.79 1.41
CA PRO A 44 -7.40 11.21 0.35
C PRO A 44 -6.55 12.41 0.73
N GLY A 45 -5.37 12.50 0.13
CA GLY A 45 -4.49 13.66 0.25
C GLY A 45 -3.39 13.64 -0.80
N GLY A 46 -2.63 14.72 -0.90
CA GLY A 46 -1.71 14.98 -2.00
C GLY A 46 -0.68 13.89 -2.29
N ALA A 47 -0.19 13.20 -1.25
CA ALA A 47 0.85 12.19 -1.40
C ALA A 47 0.34 10.79 -1.78
N VAL A 48 -0.99 10.58 -1.87
CA VAL A 48 -1.61 9.29 -2.26
C VAL A 48 -2.56 9.42 -3.45
N LEU A 49 -2.57 10.57 -4.11
CA LEU A 49 -3.44 10.78 -5.28
C LEU A 49 -3.27 9.72 -6.37
N PRO A 50 -2.04 9.25 -6.72
CA PRO A 50 -1.89 8.21 -7.73
C PRO A 50 -2.59 6.89 -7.32
N ILE A 51 -2.52 6.52 -6.04
CA ILE A 51 -3.19 5.32 -5.51
C ILE A 51 -4.71 5.53 -5.54
N TYR A 52 -5.22 6.71 -5.14
CA TYR A 52 -6.66 7.01 -5.19
C TYR A 52 -7.19 7.08 -6.63
N ASP A 53 -6.39 7.56 -7.59
CA ASP A 53 -6.80 7.56 -8.99
C ASP A 53 -6.90 6.15 -9.57
N GLU A 54 -6.03 5.24 -9.13
CA GLU A 54 -6.08 3.84 -9.54
C GLU A 54 -7.29 3.07 -8.96
N LEU A 55 -7.78 3.45 -7.79
CA LEU A 55 -8.92 2.81 -7.13
C LEU A 55 -10.15 2.63 -8.05
N LYS A 56 -10.39 3.55 -8.97
CA LYS A 56 -11.52 3.49 -9.91
C LYS A 56 -11.47 2.26 -10.83
N ASN A 57 -10.29 1.68 -11.04
CA ASN A 57 -10.06 0.52 -11.89
C ASN A 57 -10.28 -0.82 -11.14
N HIS A 58 -10.44 -0.76 -9.81
CA HIS A 58 -10.52 -1.93 -8.92
C HIS A 58 -11.86 -1.98 -8.18
N THR A 59 -12.94 -2.28 -8.92
CA THR A 59 -14.33 -2.25 -8.41
C THR A 59 -14.64 -3.32 -7.37
N SER A 60 -13.78 -4.33 -7.22
CA SER A 60 -13.86 -5.37 -6.18
C SER A 60 -13.55 -4.84 -4.78
N ILE A 61 -12.79 -3.75 -4.69
CA ILE A 61 -12.36 -3.14 -3.43
C ILE A 61 -13.22 -1.89 -3.15
N LYS A 62 -13.91 -1.89 -2.02
CA LYS A 62 -14.73 -0.75 -1.58
C LYS A 62 -13.91 0.20 -0.72
N HIS A 63 -13.90 1.46 -1.10
CA HIS A 63 -13.33 2.51 -0.27
C HIS A 63 -14.37 3.09 0.68
N ILE A 64 -14.06 3.09 1.97
CA ILE A 64 -14.87 3.71 3.02
C ILE A 64 -14.23 5.04 3.37
N LEU A 65 -14.79 6.11 2.83
CA LEU A 65 -14.32 7.47 3.08
C LEU A 65 -14.67 7.88 4.52
N VAL A 66 -13.68 8.28 5.27
CA VAL A 66 -13.84 8.83 6.62
C VAL A 66 -13.70 10.36 6.62
N ARG A 67 -13.89 11.00 7.77
CA ARG A 67 -13.68 12.44 7.95
C ARG A 67 -12.42 12.78 8.77
N HIS A 68 -11.77 11.75 9.30
CA HIS A 68 -10.53 11.84 10.05
C HIS A 68 -9.82 10.48 10.01
N GLU A 69 -8.52 10.46 9.80
CA GLU A 69 -7.74 9.25 9.57
C GLU A 69 -7.72 8.32 10.81
N GLN A 70 -7.79 8.87 12.02
CA GLN A 70 -7.97 8.05 13.23
C GLN A 70 -9.25 7.21 13.14
N GLY A 71 -10.33 7.80 12.62
CA GLY A 71 -11.58 7.07 12.38
C GLY A 71 -11.42 5.95 11.34
N ALA A 72 -10.55 6.13 10.34
CA ALA A 72 -10.22 5.05 9.39
C ALA A 72 -9.53 3.89 10.09
N GLY A 73 -8.54 4.18 10.95
CA GLY A 73 -7.84 3.16 11.72
C GLY A 73 -8.78 2.36 12.60
N HIS A 74 -9.60 3.02 13.45
CA HIS A 74 -10.55 2.32 14.33
C HIS A 74 -11.65 1.58 13.55
N ALA A 75 -12.10 2.08 12.39
CA ALA A 75 -13.03 1.36 11.54
C ALA A 75 -12.39 0.08 10.97
N ALA A 76 -11.12 0.16 10.54
CA ALA A 76 -10.35 -0.99 10.07
C ALA A 76 -10.12 -2.03 11.20
N GLU A 77 -9.88 -1.58 12.45
CA GLU A 77 -9.82 -2.47 13.61
C GLU A 77 -11.14 -3.20 13.85
N GLY A 78 -12.25 -2.46 13.85
CA GLY A 78 -13.60 -3.03 13.99
C GLY A 78 -13.90 -4.06 12.90
N TYR A 79 -13.50 -3.77 11.65
CA TYR A 79 -13.58 -4.71 10.54
C TYR A 79 -12.71 -5.95 10.79
N ALA A 80 -11.46 -5.79 11.22
CA ALA A 80 -10.56 -6.92 11.47
C ALA A 80 -11.11 -7.83 12.60
N ARG A 81 -11.60 -7.24 13.69
CA ARG A 81 -12.19 -7.98 14.81
C ARG A 81 -13.45 -8.74 14.42
N SER A 82 -14.29 -8.18 13.56
CA SER A 82 -15.57 -8.77 13.19
C SER A 82 -15.47 -9.78 12.04
N SER A 83 -14.56 -9.56 11.09
CA SER A 83 -14.41 -10.41 9.90
C SER A 83 -13.34 -11.49 10.03
N GLY A 84 -12.39 -11.33 10.94
CA GLY A 84 -11.19 -12.18 11.03
C GLY A 84 -10.16 -11.92 9.92
N LYS A 85 -10.35 -10.88 9.10
CA LYS A 85 -9.43 -10.47 8.03
C LYS A 85 -8.63 -9.24 8.48
N PRO A 86 -7.40 -9.01 7.97
CA PRO A 86 -6.68 -7.77 8.25
C PRO A 86 -7.47 -6.54 7.81
N GLY A 87 -7.49 -5.50 8.64
CA GLY A 87 -7.99 -4.20 8.24
C GLY A 87 -6.97 -3.46 7.39
N VAL A 88 -7.43 -2.71 6.38
CA VAL A 88 -6.56 -1.92 5.50
C VAL A 88 -6.90 -0.44 5.62
N VAL A 89 -5.88 0.37 5.86
CA VAL A 89 -6.00 1.83 6.00
C VAL A 89 -5.15 2.50 4.92
N LEU A 90 -5.68 3.52 4.26
CA LEU A 90 -4.97 4.33 3.27
C LEU A 90 -5.04 5.82 3.63
N VAL A 91 -3.88 6.42 3.89
CA VAL A 91 -3.75 7.82 4.34
C VAL A 91 -2.63 8.54 3.62
N THR A 92 -2.71 9.87 3.60
CA THR A 92 -1.65 10.70 3.02
C THR A 92 -0.45 10.85 3.97
N SER A 93 0.60 11.53 3.52
CA SER A 93 1.80 11.85 4.30
C SER A 93 1.51 12.81 5.46
N GLY A 94 2.50 13.03 6.31
CA GLY A 94 2.48 14.03 7.37
C GLY A 94 1.24 13.94 8.26
N PRO A 95 0.32 14.92 8.19
CA PRO A 95 -0.86 14.95 9.06
C PRO A 95 -1.76 13.73 8.89
N GLY A 96 -1.85 13.14 7.70
CA GLY A 96 -2.63 11.91 7.49
C GLY A 96 -2.01 10.72 8.21
N ALA A 97 -0.71 10.52 8.07
CA ALA A 97 0.02 9.44 8.73
C ALA A 97 0.04 9.63 10.26
N THR A 98 0.26 10.84 10.77
CA THR A 98 0.26 11.09 12.22
C THR A 98 -1.12 10.90 12.86
N ASN A 99 -2.20 11.18 12.13
CA ASN A 99 -3.57 10.99 12.63
C ASN A 99 -3.95 9.52 12.86
N VAL A 100 -3.28 8.54 12.25
CA VAL A 100 -3.58 7.11 12.49
C VAL A 100 -2.79 6.50 13.65
N VAL A 101 -1.83 7.22 14.24
CA VAL A 101 -0.94 6.68 15.28
C VAL A 101 -1.70 6.13 16.48
N THR A 102 -2.77 6.79 16.91
CA THR A 102 -3.61 6.29 18.01
C THR A 102 -4.20 4.93 17.67
N ALA A 103 -4.79 4.77 16.49
CA ALA A 103 -5.38 3.49 16.08
C ALA A 103 -4.32 2.40 15.88
N LEU A 104 -3.13 2.74 15.34
CA LEU A 104 -2.01 1.79 15.26
C LEU A 104 -1.58 1.34 16.66
N THR A 105 -1.51 2.27 17.62
CA THR A 105 -1.13 1.94 19.00
C THR A 105 -2.17 1.01 19.64
N ASP A 106 -3.45 1.30 19.46
CA ASP A 106 -4.57 0.49 19.96
C ASP A 106 -4.51 -0.93 19.35
N ALA A 107 -4.42 -1.02 18.04
CA ALA A 107 -4.28 -2.30 17.33
C ALA A 107 -3.06 -3.10 17.76
N TYR A 108 -1.93 -2.42 18.06
CA TYR A 108 -0.73 -3.07 18.56
C TYR A 108 -0.92 -3.66 19.94
N MET A 109 -1.53 -2.92 20.85
CA MET A 109 -1.80 -3.37 22.22
C MET A 109 -2.80 -4.52 22.24
N ASP A 110 -3.83 -4.46 21.41
CA ASP A 110 -4.92 -5.42 21.34
C ASP A 110 -4.69 -6.59 20.38
N SER A 111 -3.52 -6.63 19.72
CA SER A 111 -3.17 -7.69 18.77
C SER A 111 -4.13 -7.79 17.58
N VAL A 112 -4.53 -6.64 17.02
CA VAL A 112 -5.42 -6.55 15.86
C VAL A 112 -4.59 -6.40 14.57
N PRO A 113 -4.76 -7.28 13.56
CA PRO A 113 -4.00 -7.17 12.33
C PRO A 113 -4.50 -6.00 11.49
N LEU A 114 -3.63 -5.02 11.26
CA LEU A 114 -3.86 -3.88 10.36
C LEU A 114 -2.70 -3.71 9.39
N VAL A 115 -3.00 -3.35 8.15
CA VAL A 115 -2.04 -2.89 7.17
C VAL A 115 -2.35 -1.42 6.86
N CYS A 116 -1.50 -0.51 7.34
CA CYS A 116 -1.60 0.90 7.05
C CYS A 116 -0.69 1.25 5.87
N ILE A 117 -1.27 1.79 4.82
CA ILE A 117 -0.57 2.31 3.65
C ILE A 117 -0.58 3.83 3.78
N SER A 118 0.60 4.43 3.91
CA SER A 118 0.76 5.88 3.92
C SER A 118 1.47 6.36 2.66
N GLY A 119 1.08 7.52 2.18
CA GLY A 119 1.89 8.22 1.19
C GLY A 119 3.04 8.97 1.86
N GLN A 120 4.10 9.21 1.10
CA GLN A 120 5.23 10.02 1.52
C GLN A 120 5.56 11.05 0.44
N VAL A 121 6.27 12.11 0.81
CA VAL A 121 6.87 13.02 -0.17
C VAL A 121 7.80 12.26 -1.12
N PRO A 122 8.06 12.76 -2.34
CA PRO A 122 9.00 12.11 -3.26
C PRO A 122 10.34 11.81 -2.59
N THR A 123 10.98 10.71 -2.98
CA THR A 123 12.21 10.20 -2.34
C THR A 123 13.30 11.25 -2.19
N HIS A 124 13.49 12.12 -3.19
CA HIS A 124 14.49 13.18 -3.19
C HIS A 124 14.18 14.35 -2.25
N LEU A 125 12.96 14.43 -1.71
CA LEU A 125 12.54 15.46 -0.75
C LEU A 125 12.55 14.95 0.70
N ILE A 126 12.72 13.66 0.93
CA ILE A 126 12.76 13.09 2.28
C ILE A 126 13.96 13.65 3.06
N GLY A 127 13.68 14.20 4.24
CA GLY A 127 14.70 14.84 5.10
C GLY A 127 14.97 16.30 4.78
N THR A 128 14.12 16.96 3.98
CA THR A 128 14.28 18.38 3.61
C THR A 128 13.24 19.30 4.24
N ASP A 129 12.42 18.80 5.16
CA ASP A 129 11.28 19.52 5.75
C ASP A 129 10.26 19.96 4.67
N ALA A 130 10.02 19.08 3.68
CA ALA A 130 9.08 19.33 2.61
C ALA A 130 7.63 19.44 3.12
N PHE A 131 6.75 20.05 2.30
CA PHE A 131 5.35 20.21 2.67
C PHE A 131 4.67 18.89 3.02
N GLN A 132 4.13 18.81 4.23
CA GLN A 132 3.50 17.60 4.78
C GLN A 132 4.43 16.37 4.85
N GLU A 133 5.74 16.59 4.95
CA GLU A 133 6.69 15.54 5.28
C GLU A 133 6.59 15.17 6.76
N CYS A 134 6.85 13.90 7.05
CA CYS A 134 6.96 13.39 8.41
C CYS A 134 7.84 12.13 8.41
N ASP A 135 8.64 11.93 9.45
CA ASP A 135 9.31 10.65 9.67
C ASP A 135 8.30 9.60 10.16
N THR A 136 7.46 9.16 9.23
CA THR A 136 6.36 8.22 9.51
C THR A 136 6.90 6.91 10.09
N THR A 137 8.00 6.39 9.56
CA THR A 137 8.61 5.16 10.05
C THR A 137 9.19 5.32 11.46
N GLY A 138 9.82 6.45 11.76
CA GLY A 138 10.31 6.76 13.10
C GLY A 138 9.19 6.87 14.13
N ILE A 139 8.11 7.58 13.79
CA ILE A 139 6.96 7.78 14.68
C ILE A 139 6.19 6.48 14.93
N THR A 140 6.02 5.64 13.93
CA THR A 140 5.21 4.41 14.03
C THR A 140 6.00 3.18 14.51
N ARG A 141 7.33 3.27 14.58
CA ARG A 141 8.18 2.16 15.04
C ARG A 141 7.77 1.56 16.39
N PRO A 142 7.45 2.34 17.44
CA PRO A 142 7.07 1.78 18.73
C PRO A 142 5.64 1.22 18.78
N CYS A 143 4.79 1.51 17.79
CA CYS A 143 3.39 1.12 17.78
C CYS A 143 2.99 0.24 16.59
N THR A 144 3.97 -0.35 15.91
CA THR A 144 3.76 -1.33 14.83
C THR A 144 4.64 -2.55 15.02
N LYS A 145 4.25 -3.68 14.46
CA LYS A 145 5.11 -4.87 14.42
C LYS A 145 6.33 -4.65 13.52
N HIS A 146 6.09 -4.00 12.39
CA HIS A 146 7.11 -3.56 11.45
C HIS A 146 6.59 -2.40 10.61
N ASN A 147 7.50 -1.61 10.05
CA ASN A 147 7.19 -0.58 9.09
C ASN A 147 8.28 -0.51 8.00
N TRP A 148 7.87 -0.14 6.80
CA TRP A 148 8.75 0.00 5.64
C TRP A 148 8.63 1.39 5.04
N LEU A 149 9.75 1.98 4.64
CA LEU A 149 9.80 3.08 3.68
C LEU A 149 10.25 2.50 2.34
N VAL A 150 9.37 2.50 1.35
CA VAL A 150 9.65 1.96 0.02
C VAL A 150 10.56 2.93 -0.74
N LYS A 151 11.76 2.47 -1.12
CA LYS A 151 12.75 3.29 -1.83
C LYS A 151 12.94 2.88 -3.28
N ASP A 152 12.54 1.67 -3.63
CA ASP A 152 12.62 1.11 -4.97
C ASP A 152 11.29 0.47 -5.34
N ILE A 153 10.78 0.73 -6.53
CA ILE A 153 9.54 0.13 -7.02
C ILE A 153 9.64 -1.39 -7.15
N ASN A 154 10.83 -1.91 -7.42
CA ASN A 154 11.06 -3.35 -7.54
C ASN A 154 10.79 -4.11 -6.23
N ASP A 155 10.94 -3.45 -5.08
CA ASP A 155 10.70 -4.03 -3.76
C ASP A 155 9.22 -3.92 -3.35
N LEU A 156 8.42 -3.06 -4.00
CA LEU A 156 7.08 -2.70 -3.55
C LEU A 156 6.15 -3.92 -3.43
N SER A 157 6.16 -4.81 -4.43
CA SER A 157 5.28 -6.00 -4.42
C SER A 157 5.64 -6.95 -3.28
N GLU A 158 6.92 -7.21 -3.06
CA GLU A 158 7.40 -8.07 -1.97
C GLU A 158 7.05 -7.46 -0.60
N ILE A 159 7.33 -6.17 -0.42
CA ILE A 159 7.00 -5.44 0.82
C ILE A 159 5.50 -5.50 1.12
N MET A 160 4.64 -5.30 0.12
CA MET A 160 3.19 -5.37 0.31
C MET A 160 2.74 -6.76 0.77
N HIS A 161 3.23 -7.84 0.16
CA HIS A 161 2.88 -9.20 0.58
C HIS A 161 3.45 -9.52 1.97
N GLU A 162 4.68 -9.09 2.26
CA GLU A 162 5.29 -9.25 3.58
C GLU A 162 4.51 -8.50 4.66
N ALA A 163 3.99 -7.31 4.37
CA ALA A 163 3.18 -6.53 5.28
C ALA A 163 1.95 -7.32 5.78
N PHE A 164 1.21 -7.95 4.88
CA PHE A 164 0.07 -8.81 5.26
C PHE A 164 0.50 -10.04 6.06
N LYS A 165 1.59 -10.67 5.66
CA LYS A 165 2.16 -11.82 6.37
C LYS A 165 2.59 -11.44 7.79
N VAL A 166 3.31 -10.34 7.95
CA VAL A 166 3.78 -9.87 9.28
C VAL A 166 2.60 -9.47 10.15
N ALA A 167 1.60 -8.76 9.59
CA ALA A 167 0.41 -8.34 10.35
C ALA A 167 -0.34 -9.53 10.95
N THR A 168 -0.38 -10.67 10.27
CA THR A 168 -1.20 -11.84 10.64
C THR A 168 -0.43 -12.98 11.30
N THR A 169 0.90 -13.03 11.19
CA THR A 169 1.71 -14.17 11.69
C THR A 169 2.12 -13.97 13.15
N GLY A 170 2.10 -15.03 13.94
CA GLY A 170 2.42 -15.00 15.37
C GLY A 170 1.39 -14.21 16.15
N ARG A 171 1.82 -13.29 17.02
CA ARG A 171 0.92 -12.30 17.64
C ARG A 171 0.48 -11.31 16.53
N PRO A 172 -0.80 -11.25 16.16
CA PRO A 172 -1.25 -10.29 15.17
C PRO A 172 -1.01 -8.85 15.61
N GLY A 173 -0.97 -7.92 14.67
CA GLY A 173 -0.80 -6.51 14.99
C GLY A 173 -0.63 -5.65 13.75
N PRO A 174 -0.56 -4.33 13.92
CA PRO A 174 -0.46 -3.39 12.84
C PRO A 174 0.95 -3.38 12.23
N VAL A 175 0.98 -3.09 10.93
CA VAL A 175 2.17 -2.76 10.17
C VAL A 175 1.92 -1.51 9.35
N LEU A 176 2.99 -0.84 8.87
CA LEU A 176 2.87 0.33 8.03
C LEU A 176 3.80 0.24 6.82
N VAL A 177 3.27 0.58 5.65
CA VAL A 177 4.03 0.71 4.40
C VAL A 177 3.95 2.15 3.94
N ASP A 178 5.07 2.88 3.99
CA ASP A 178 5.19 4.28 3.61
C ASP A 178 5.71 4.36 2.16
N ILE A 179 4.89 4.89 1.24
CA ILE A 179 5.15 4.82 -0.20
C ILE A 179 5.34 6.22 -0.76
N PRO A 180 6.58 6.62 -1.09
CA PRO A 180 6.85 7.90 -1.72
C PRO A 180 6.08 8.10 -3.03
N LYS A 181 5.69 9.34 -3.29
CA LYS A 181 4.82 9.69 -4.42
C LYS A 181 5.45 9.36 -5.78
N ASP A 182 6.76 9.51 -5.93
CA ASP A 182 7.50 9.14 -7.14
C ASP A 182 7.50 7.63 -7.37
N ILE A 183 7.57 6.82 -6.31
CA ILE A 183 7.43 5.36 -6.39
C ILE A 183 6.03 4.96 -6.88
N GLN A 184 4.97 5.69 -6.47
CA GLN A 184 3.61 5.42 -6.93
C GLN A 184 3.44 5.64 -8.44
N PHE A 185 4.21 6.54 -9.05
CA PHE A 185 4.22 6.81 -10.49
C PHE A 185 5.22 5.97 -11.28
N ALA A 186 6.29 5.48 -10.65
CA ALA A 186 7.31 4.67 -11.30
C ALA A 186 6.71 3.39 -11.93
N LYS A 187 7.42 2.82 -12.92
CA LYS A 187 6.99 1.59 -13.63
C LYS A 187 8.08 0.55 -13.58
#